data_5cb8809349ed71d1d3ea69379f391bdb
#
_entry.id   5cb8809349ed71d1d3ea69379f391bdb
#
_cell.length_a   1.000
_cell.length_b   1.000
_cell.length_c   1.000
_cell.angle_alpha   90.00
_cell.angle_beta   90.00
_cell.angle_gamma   90.00
#
_symmetry.space_group_name_H-M   'P 1'
#
loop_
_entity.id
_entity.type
_entity.pdbx_description
1 polymer ?
#
loop_
_entity_poly.entity_id
_entity_poly.type
_entity_poly.pdbx_seq_one_letter_code
_entity_poly.pdbx_strand_id
1 'polypeptide(L)'
;KNLVIVESPAKAKTIEKYLGSDYTVKASVGHIRDLEKKKMGIDIKNGFTPTYIIDEDKKTVVAGLKKLVKSAETIYIATDEDREWEAIGWHLCEALGLDPKTAKRVTYTEITKKAIEAALKNPRTLDMDLVYAQQARRILDRIVWFEVSPILWRKVPSTTTLSAGRVQSVAVRLIVDREKEIEAFVPTESWKMRVKLEKNVIAELSKVKGKAPSIKTQKDAETFLKQFGEGAEVKPGEKEKTLVASLKQKYWFTLEDVDTNETFRMPGAPFTTSTLQQEASRKLGYGVKKTMTIAQMLYQNGHISYM
;
A
#
# COMPACT_ATOMS: atom_id res chain seq x y z
N LYS A 1 -23.17 -1.12 33.52
CA LYS A 1 -22.98 -0.74 32.11
C LYS A 1 -21.79 -1.45 31.50
N ASN A 2 -21.88 -1.81 30.25
CA ASN A 2 -20.79 -2.39 29.49
C ASN A 2 -19.77 -1.31 29.07
N LEU A 3 -18.48 -1.63 29.13
CA LEU A 3 -17.39 -0.76 28.67
C LEU A 3 -16.85 -1.30 27.35
N VAL A 4 -16.81 -0.47 26.32
CA VAL A 4 -16.18 -0.77 25.03
C VAL A 4 -14.94 0.12 24.89
N ILE A 5 -13.77 -0.48 24.75
CA ILE A 5 -12.52 0.24 24.58
C ILE A 5 -12.10 0.14 23.11
N VAL A 6 -12.00 1.28 22.44
CA VAL A 6 -11.57 1.44 21.03
C VAL A 6 -10.24 2.18 20.96
N GLU A 7 -9.61 2.23 19.80
CA GLU A 7 -8.31 2.88 19.65
C GLU A 7 -8.38 4.40 19.50
N SER A 8 -9.47 4.96 18.92
CA SER A 8 -9.53 6.38 18.60
C SER A 8 -10.79 7.08 19.12
N PRO A 9 -10.71 8.38 19.49
CA PRO A 9 -11.86 9.16 19.92
C PRO A 9 -12.95 9.29 18.85
N ALA A 10 -12.56 9.33 17.56
CA ALA A 10 -13.52 9.38 16.45
C ALA A 10 -14.40 8.12 16.41
N LYS A 11 -13.78 6.93 16.52
CA LYS A 11 -14.51 5.66 16.61
C LYS A 11 -15.37 5.60 17.87
N ALA A 12 -14.86 6.04 19.01
CA ALA A 12 -15.64 6.06 20.25
C ALA A 12 -16.94 6.83 20.05
N LYS A 13 -16.88 8.02 19.47
CA LYS A 13 -18.04 8.87 19.20
C LYS A 13 -19.04 8.23 18.22
N THR A 14 -18.55 7.57 17.18
CA THR A 14 -19.38 6.92 16.18
C THR A 14 -20.07 5.68 16.74
N ILE A 15 -19.33 4.82 17.44
CA ILE A 15 -19.84 3.57 18.01
C ILE A 15 -20.80 3.84 19.18
N GLU A 16 -20.51 4.83 20.03
CA GLU A 16 -21.41 5.21 21.14
C GLU A 16 -22.81 5.59 20.67
N LYS A 17 -22.90 6.28 19.51
CA LYS A 17 -24.20 6.59 18.89
C LYS A 17 -25.01 5.35 18.46
N TYR A 18 -24.32 4.27 18.11
CA TYR A 18 -24.97 3.03 17.67
C TYR A 18 -25.45 2.17 18.84
N LEU A 19 -24.73 2.18 19.96
CA LEU A 19 -24.93 1.24 21.07
C LEU A 19 -25.89 1.72 22.16
N GLY A 20 -26.16 3.02 22.23
CA GLY A 20 -27.09 3.58 23.21
C GLY A 20 -26.55 3.61 24.65
N SER A 21 -27.48 3.77 25.63
CA SER A 21 -27.17 4.10 27.02
C SER A 21 -26.56 2.98 27.86
N ASP A 22 -26.67 1.73 27.43
CA ASP A 22 -26.17 0.55 28.15
C ASP A 22 -24.67 0.34 28.00
N TYR A 23 -24.07 1.07 27.07
CA TYR A 23 -22.66 1.02 26.77
C TYR A 23 -21.98 2.36 27.04
N THR A 24 -20.77 2.28 27.56
CA THR A 24 -19.83 3.39 27.63
C THR A 24 -18.69 3.11 26.70
N VAL A 25 -18.45 3.96 25.71
CA VAL A 25 -17.37 3.77 24.74
C VAL A 25 -16.25 4.75 25.03
N LYS A 26 -15.03 4.24 25.17
CA LYS A 26 -13.84 5.07 25.46
C LYS A 26 -12.67 4.69 24.56
N ALA A 27 -11.82 5.68 24.27
CA ALA A 27 -10.65 5.47 23.44
C ALA A 27 -9.39 5.29 24.27
N SER A 28 -8.52 4.35 23.83
CA SER A 28 -7.15 4.20 24.35
C SER A 28 -6.18 5.26 23.80
N VAL A 29 -6.57 5.92 22.72
CA VAL A 29 -5.75 6.89 21.98
C VAL A 29 -4.45 6.24 21.46
N GLY A 30 -4.58 5.11 20.78
CA GLY A 30 -3.48 4.33 20.20
C GLY A 30 -2.73 3.47 21.20
N HIS A 31 -1.44 3.29 20.99
CA HIS A 31 -0.56 2.52 21.88
C HIS A 31 -0.47 3.14 23.27
N ILE A 32 -0.59 2.33 24.30
CA ILE A 32 -0.48 2.76 25.70
C ILE A 32 0.80 2.28 26.39
N ARG A 33 1.41 1.21 25.85
CA ARG A 33 2.68 0.63 26.34
C ARG A 33 3.60 0.39 25.15
N ASP A 34 4.89 0.62 25.34
CA ASP A 34 5.93 0.29 24.37
C ASP A 34 7.25 0.00 25.11
N LEU A 35 8.26 -0.47 24.37
CA LEU A 35 9.62 -0.53 24.84
C LEU A 35 10.15 0.86 25.18
N GLU A 36 10.94 1.01 26.23
CA GLU A 36 11.52 2.30 26.60
C GLU A 36 12.30 2.93 25.45
N LYS A 37 11.99 4.21 25.12
CA LYS A 37 12.48 4.86 23.87
C LYS A 37 14.00 4.98 23.80
N LYS A 38 14.66 5.19 24.93
CA LYS A 38 16.11 5.50 24.99
C LYS A 38 17.00 4.29 25.29
N LYS A 39 16.42 3.13 25.58
CA LYS A 39 17.15 1.91 25.93
C LYS A 39 16.80 0.77 24.98
N MET A 40 17.67 -0.24 24.95
CA MET A 40 17.37 -1.49 24.23
C MET A 40 16.03 -2.07 24.70
N GLY A 41 15.83 -2.18 26.00
CA GLY A 41 14.60 -2.69 26.62
C GLY A 41 14.30 -4.14 26.31
N ILE A 42 15.30 -4.92 25.90
CA ILE A 42 15.21 -6.34 25.55
C ILE A 42 16.35 -7.07 26.21
N ASP A 43 16.05 -8.12 26.97
CA ASP A 43 17.05 -9.01 27.53
C ASP A 43 17.40 -10.10 26.51
N ILE A 44 18.44 -9.84 25.72
CA ILE A 44 18.89 -10.73 24.65
C ILE A 44 19.40 -12.07 25.22
N LYS A 45 20.02 -12.06 26.41
CA LYS A 45 20.62 -13.26 27.02
C LYS A 45 19.59 -14.22 27.59
N ASN A 46 18.43 -13.69 28.01
CA ASN A 46 17.36 -14.46 28.64
C ASN A 46 16.13 -14.52 27.70
N GLY A 47 16.30 -15.09 26.51
CA GLY A 47 15.21 -15.40 25.60
C GLY A 47 14.55 -14.17 24.92
N PHE A 48 15.28 -13.08 24.73
CA PHE A 48 14.79 -11.85 24.10
C PHE A 48 13.58 -11.22 24.81
N THR A 49 13.52 -11.34 26.14
CA THR A 49 12.39 -10.86 26.93
C THR A 49 12.28 -9.33 26.87
N PRO A 50 11.14 -8.78 26.40
CA PRO A 50 10.95 -7.34 26.31
C PRO A 50 10.49 -6.73 27.63
N THR A 51 10.97 -5.54 27.94
CA THR A 51 10.48 -4.71 29.04
C THR A 51 9.60 -3.60 28.52
N TYR A 52 8.28 -3.73 28.73
CA TYR A 52 7.30 -2.74 28.33
C TYR A 52 7.00 -1.77 29.46
N ILE A 53 6.90 -0.49 29.11
CA ILE A 53 6.50 0.59 30.01
C ILE A 53 5.25 1.31 29.48
N ILE A 54 4.44 1.87 30.37
CA ILE A 54 3.35 2.78 29.98
C ILE A 54 3.99 4.12 29.62
N ASP A 55 3.71 4.60 28.40
CA ASP A 55 4.16 5.91 27.94
C ASP A 55 3.65 7.02 28.90
N GLU A 56 4.49 7.99 29.21
CA GLU A 56 4.18 9.07 30.17
C GLU A 56 2.89 9.83 29.79
N ASP A 57 2.73 10.14 28.51
CA ASP A 57 1.55 10.84 27.96
C ASP A 57 0.27 9.98 28.01
N LYS A 58 0.37 8.67 28.27
CA LYS A 58 -0.76 7.74 28.36
C LYS A 58 -1.19 7.43 29.78
N LYS A 59 -0.42 7.81 30.79
CA LYS A 59 -0.73 7.50 32.18
C LYS A 59 -2.11 7.99 32.59
N THR A 60 -2.50 9.20 32.18
CA THR A 60 -3.83 9.76 32.48
C THR A 60 -4.96 8.97 31.82
N VAL A 61 -4.78 8.55 30.57
CA VAL A 61 -5.76 7.74 29.83
C VAL A 61 -5.92 6.38 30.51
N VAL A 62 -4.82 5.74 30.83
CA VAL A 62 -4.82 4.42 31.54
C VAL A 62 -5.49 4.54 32.90
N ALA A 63 -5.20 5.58 33.67
CA ALA A 63 -5.84 5.82 34.98
C ALA A 63 -7.35 6.03 34.86
N GLY A 64 -7.79 6.75 33.83
CA GLY A 64 -9.21 6.93 33.52
C GLY A 64 -9.89 5.63 33.14
N LEU A 65 -9.28 4.81 32.27
CA LEU A 65 -9.79 3.51 31.88
C LEU A 65 -9.85 2.53 33.08
N LYS A 66 -8.84 2.51 33.96
CA LYS A 66 -8.85 1.70 35.20
C LYS A 66 -10.04 1.98 36.11
N LYS A 67 -10.45 3.27 36.22
CA LYS A 67 -11.65 3.63 37.01
C LYS A 67 -12.92 3.05 36.40
N LEU A 68 -13.04 3.13 35.07
CA LEU A 68 -14.20 2.59 34.35
C LEU A 68 -14.27 1.06 34.39
N VAL A 69 -13.13 0.38 34.23
CA VAL A 69 -13.01 -1.09 34.35
C VAL A 69 -13.56 -1.59 35.69
N LYS A 70 -13.28 -0.89 36.80
CA LYS A 70 -13.75 -1.28 38.15
C LYS A 70 -15.28 -1.21 38.29
N SER A 71 -15.95 -0.38 37.52
CA SER A 71 -17.41 -0.17 37.57
C SER A 71 -18.19 -0.84 36.43
N ALA A 72 -17.49 -1.42 35.46
CA ALA A 72 -18.09 -2.06 34.32
C ALA A 72 -18.49 -3.51 34.64
N GLU A 73 -19.65 -3.94 34.12
CA GLU A 73 -20.13 -5.32 34.20
C GLU A 73 -19.39 -6.22 33.20
N THR A 74 -19.19 -5.70 32.00
CA THR A 74 -18.48 -6.40 30.92
C THR A 74 -17.56 -5.41 30.21
N ILE A 75 -16.38 -5.88 29.86
CA ILE A 75 -15.37 -5.08 29.15
C ILE A 75 -15.10 -5.71 27.79
N TYR A 76 -15.25 -4.91 26.74
CA TYR A 76 -14.97 -5.29 25.38
C TYR A 76 -13.76 -4.51 24.85
N ILE A 77 -12.80 -5.20 24.24
CA ILE A 77 -11.68 -4.63 23.54
C ILE A 77 -12.00 -4.66 22.04
N ALA A 78 -12.35 -3.51 21.49
CA ALA A 78 -12.92 -3.37 20.15
C ALA A 78 -11.99 -2.54 19.25
N THR A 79 -10.77 -3.06 19.03
CA THR A 79 -9.77 -2.46 18.14
C THR A 79 -9.80 -3.14 16.76
N ASP A 80 -9.17 -2.55 15.74
CA ASP A 80 -9.15 -3.07 14.37
C ASP A 80 -8.59 -4.50 14.26
N GLU A 81 -8.93 -5.18 13.17
CA GLU A 81 -8.56 -6.58 12.96
C GLU A 81 -7.22 -6.70 12.23
N ASP A 82 -6.13 -6.38 12.93
CA ASP A 82 -4.78 -6.68 12.49
C ASP A 82 -3.87 -6.99 13.69
N ARG A 83 -2.64 -7.45 13.42
CA ARG A 83 -1.70 -7.88 14.48
C ARG A 83 -1.22 -6.72 15.36
N GLU A 84 -1.13 -5.49 14.85
CA GLU A 84 -0.74 -4.34 15.65
C GLU A 84 -1.82 -4.01 16.68
N TRP A 85 -3.08 -4.03 16.25
CA TRP A 85 -4.22 -3.78 17.13
C TRP A 85 -4.54 -4.96 18.05
N GLU A 86 -4.21 -6.20 17.66
CA GLU A 86 -4.28 -7.36 18.55
C GLU A 86 -3.28 -7.22 19.71
N ALA A 87 -2.05 -6.80 19.41
CA ALA A 87 -1.04 -6.52 20.43
C ALA A 87 -1.43 -5.32 21.31
N ILE A 88 -2.06 -4.28 20.78
CA ILE A 88 -2.60 -3.17 21.56
C ILE A 88 -3.69 -3.67 22.50
N GLY A 89 -4.57 -4.56 22.05
CA GLY A 89 -5.56 -5.24 22.89
C GLY A 89 -4.92 -5.98 24.06
N TRP A 90 -3.85 -6.72 23.81
CA TRP A 90 -3.07 -7.38 24.85
C TRP A 90 -2.41 -6.37 25.81
N HIS A 91 -1.79 -5.31 25.29
CA HIS A 91 -1.23 -4.25 26.12
C HIS A 91 -2.27 -3.54 27.00
N LEU A 92 -3.50 -3.41 26.50
CA LEU A 92 -4.63 -2.89 27.28
C LEU A 92 -4.97 -3.85 28.43
N CYS A 93 -5.07 -5.15 28.18
CA CYS A 93 -5.32 -6.14 29.23
C CYS A 93 -4.27 -6.04 30.34
N GLU A 94 -3.00 -6.10 29.98
CA GLU A 94 -1.89 -5.98 30.91
C GLU A 94 -1.92 -4.68 31.73
N ALA A 95 -2.14 -3.53 31.05
CA ALA A 95 -2.17 -2.23 31.72
C ALA A 95 -3.37 -2.05 32.64
N LEU A 96 -4.51 -2.68 32.33
CA LEU A 96 -5.75 -2.56 33.07
C LEU A 96 -5.94 -3.67 34.13
N GLY A 97 -5.07 -4.68 34.13
CA GLY A 97 -5.17 -5.84 35.03
C GLY A 97 -6.28 -6.82 34.62
N LEU A 98 -6.53 -6.97 33.33
CA LEU A 98 -7.45 -7.93 32.75
C LEU A 98 -6.67 -9.17 32.30
N ASP A 99 -7.29 -10.34 32.39
CA ASP A 99 -6.70 -11.55 31.85
C ASP A 99 -6.89 -11.62 30.33
N PRO A 100 -5.80 -11.62 29.52
CA PRO A 100 -5.88 -11.68 28.07
C PRO A 100 -6.62 -12.93 27.53
N LYS A 101 -6.61 -14.03 28.30
CA LYS A 101 -7.25 -15.29 27.89
C LYS A 101 -8.78 -15.26 28.01
N THR A 102 -9.30 -14.39 28.86
CA THR A 102 -10.75 -14.27 29.11
C THR A 102 -11.32 -12.93 28.65
N ALA A 103 -10.48 -11.99 28.22
CA ALA A 103 -10.90 -10.69 27.72
C ALA A 103 -11.75 -10.84 26.46
N LYS A 104 -12.88 -10.12 26.41
CA LYS A 104 -13.79 -10.13 25.26
C LYS A 104 -13.24 -9.23 24.16
N ARG A 105 -12.69 -9.85 23.14
CA ARG A 105 -12.17 -9.20 21.94
C ARG A 105 -13.27 -9.09 20.90
N VAL A 106 -13.49 -7.90 20.37
CA VAL A 106 -14.49 -7.61 19.33
C VAL A 106 -13.78 -7.06 18.11
N THR A 107 -13.98 -7.67 16.95
CA THR A 107 -13.40 -7.26 15.66
C THR A 107 -14.50 -6.98 14.65
N TYR A 108 -14.27 -5.99 13.80
CA TYR A 108 -15.17 -5.61 12.72
C TYR A 108 -14.38 -5.02 11.56
N THR A 109 -14.83 -5.27 10.35
CA THR A 109 -14.21 -4.78 9.12
C THR A 109 -14.81 -3.44 8.65
N GLU A 110 -15.96 -3.04 9.22
CA GLU A 110 -16.64 -1.78 8.91
C GLU A 110 -17.29 -1.18 10.15
N ILE A 111 -17.40 0.14 10.20
CA ILE A 111 -18.05 0.83 11.34
C ILE A 111 -19.49 1.17 10.96
N THR A 112 -20.32 0.15 10.87
CA THR A 112 -21.77 0.28 10.71
C THR A 112 -22.49 -0.25 11.96
N LYS A 113 -23.70 0.23 12.23
CA LYS A 113 -24.48 -0.24 13.37
C LYS A 113 -24.65 -1.76 13.36
N LYS A 114 -25.00 -2.33 12.21
CA LYS A 114 -25.20 -3.77 12.02
C LYS A 114 -23.93 -4.58 12.31
N ALA A 115 -22.77 -4.14 11.80
CA ALA A 115 -21.51 -4.83 12.00
C ALA A 115 -21.06 -4.79 13.48
N ILE A 116 -21.19 -3.63 14.13
CA ILE A 116 -20.83 -3.45 15.54
C ILE A 116 -21.71 -4.29 16.46
N GLU A 117 -23.04 -4.25 16.28
CA GLU A 117 -23.98 -5.07 17.07
C GLU A 117 -23.74 -6.58 16.87
N ALA A 118 -23.47 -7.01 15.65
CA ALA A 118 -23.15 -8.41 15.35
C ALA A 118 -21.83 -8.85 16.02
N ALA A 119 -20.80 -8.01 15.98
CA ALA A 119 -19.52 -8.29 16.58
C ALA A 119 -19.58 -8.35 18.13
N LEU A 120 -20.36 -7.49 18.75
CA LEU A 120 -20.58 -7.52 20.20
C LEU A 120 -21.35 -8.75 20.70
N LYS A 121 -22.20 -9.33 19.86
CA LYS A 121 -22.91 -10.59 20.16
C LYS A 121 -22.00 -11.81 20.11
N ASN A 122 -20.92 -11.74 19.35
CA ASN A 122 -20.00 -12.84 19.10
C ASN A 122 -18.54 -12.43 19.41
N PRO A 123 -18.23 -12.06 20.67
CA PRO A 123 -16.85 -11.73 21.03
C PRO A 123 -15.98 -12.98 21.02
N ARG A 124 -14.73 -12.83 20.61
CA ARG A 124 -13.69 -13.86 20.73
C ARG A 124 -12.73 -13.56 21.89
N THR A 125 -11.75 -14.40 22.09
CA THR A 125 -10.57 -14.10 22.90
C THR A 125 -9.48 -13.43 22.07
N LEU A 126 -8.47 -12.88 22.73
CA LEU A 126 -7.27 -12.39 22.06
C LEU A 126 -6.53 -13.53 21.36
N ASP A 127 -6.10 -13.29 20.14
CA ASP A 127 -5.23 -14.21 19.40
C ASP A 127 -3.77 -13.98 19.84
N MET A 128 -3.30 -14.85 20.72
CA MET A 128 -1.96 -14.74 21.28
C MET A 128 -0.86 -15.02 20.26
N ASP A 129 -1.13 -15.75 19.19
CA ASP A 129 -0.16 -15.99 18.12
C ASP A 129 0.11 -14.69 17.34
N LEU A 130 -0.95 -13.91 17.06
CA LEU A 130 -0.81 -12.57 16.47
C LEU A 130 -0.07 -11.61 17.42
N VAL A 131 -0.35 -11.68 18.73
CA VAL A 131 0.36 -10.88 19.75
C VAL A 131 1.84 -11.21 19.74
N TYR A 132 2.20 -12.50 19.78
CA TYR A 132 3.60 -12.93 19.74
C TYR A 132 4.29 -12.58 18.42
N ALA A 133 3.60 -12.69 17.30
CA ALA A 133 4.12 -12.27 16.01
C ALA A 133 4.45 -10.77 15.97
N GLN A 134 3.59 -9.93 16.54
CA GLN A 134 3.85 -8.50 16.66
C GLN A 134 5.02 -8.21 17.62
N GLN A 135 5.07 -8.89 18.77
CA GLN A 135 6.18 -8.74 19.72
C GLN A 135 7.52 -9.13 19.09
N ALA A 136 7.58 -10.28 18.41
CA ALA A 136 8.78 -10.74 17.72
C ALA A 136 9.24 -9.69 16.67
N ARG A 137 8.30 -9.13 15.92
CA ARG A 137 8.58 -8.04 14.97
C ARG A 137 9.14 -6.81 15.69
N ARG A 138 8.51 -6.39 16.79
CA ARG A 138 8.92 -5.21 17.57
C ARG A 138 10.32 -5.39 18.17
N ILE A 139 10.61 -6.58 18.69
CA ILE A 139 11.91 -6.97 19.22
C ILE A 139 12.98 -6.91 18.12
N LEU A 140 12.72 -7.54 16.97
CA LEU A 140 13.64 -7.56 15.84
C LEU A 140 13.94 -6.13 15.34
N ASP A 141 12.92 -5.31 15.15
CA ASP A 141 13.10 -3.91 14.73
C ASP A 141 13.96 -3.13 15.72
N ARG A 142 13.77 -3.35 17.03
CA ARG A 142 14.54 -2.69 18.07
C ARG A 142 16.01 -3.11 18.03
N ILE A 143 16.29 -4.42 17.92
CA ILE A 143 17.66 -4.95 17.85
C ILE A 143 18.35 -4.42 16.60
N VAL A 144 17.74 -4.54 15.44
CA VAL A 144 18.31 -4.04 14.17
C VAL A 144 18.61 -2.54 14.26
N TRP A 145 17.70 -1.76 14.82
CA TRP A 145 17.91 -0.32 14.96
C TRP A 145 19.10 0.02 15.88
N PHE A 146 19.18 -0.62 17.04
CA PHE A 146 20.25 -0.35 18.03
C PHE A 146 21.62 -0.85 17.59
N GLU A 147 21.70 -1.98 16.88
CA GLU A 147 22.96 -2.59 16.50
C GLU A 147 23.47 -2.04 15.14
N VAL A 148 22.60 -1.83 14.18
CA VAL A 148 23.00 -1.49 12.80
C VAL A 148 23.03 0.03 12.54
N SER A 149 22.08 0.81 13.07
CA SER A 149 22.05 2.25 12.80
C SER A 149 23.31 2.97 13.26
N PRO A 150 23.94 2.65 14.43
CA PRO A 150 25.21 3.25 14.83
C PRO A 150 26.37 2.94 13.87
N ILE A 151 26.35 1.80 13.18
CA ILE A 151 27.34 1.46 12.15
C ILE A 151 27.19 2.39 10.96
N LEU A 152 25.95 2.65 10.51
CA LEU A 152 25.68 3.60 9.44
C LEU A 152 26.19 5.00 9.80
N TRP A 153 25.97 5.48 11.02
CA TRP A 153 26.42 6.81 11.44
C TRP A 153 27.95 6.96 11.41
N ARG A 154 28.66 5.88 11.66
CA ARG A 154 30.14 5.89 11.64
C ARG A 154 30.74 5.69 10.25
N LYS A 155 30.04 5.00 9.35
CA LYS A 155 30.60 4.54 8.08
C LYS A 155 30.07 5.30 6.86
N VAL A 156 28.90 5.89 6.95
CA VAL A 156 28.24 6.56 5.83
C VAL A 156 28.18 8.07 6.12
N PRO A 157 28.90 8.90 5.35
CA PRO A 157 28.78 10.36 5.48
C PRO A 157 27.35 10.79 5.14
N SER A 158 26.70 11.49 6.06
CA SER A 158 25.34 12.01 5.86
C SER A 158 25.11 13.25 6.71
N THR A 159 24.36 14.20 6.19
CA THR A 159 23.91 15.39 6.92
C THR A 159 22.68 15.10 7.80
N THR A 160 22.06 13.93 7.63
CA THR A 160 20.88 13.50 8.39
C THR A 160 21.18 12.20 9.14
N THR A 161 20.48 11.98 10.24
CA THR A 161 20.59 10.72 10.99
C THR A 161 20.01 9.57 10.17
N LEU A 162 20.89 8.63 9.79
CA LEU A 162 20.50 7.42 9.07
C LEU A 162 19.87 6.40 10.03
N SER A 163 19.00 5.57 9.52
CA SER A 163 18.32 4.52 10.28
C SER A 163 18.27 3.23 9.49
N ALA A 164 18.75 2.16 10.08
CA ALA A 164 18.57 0.81 9.56
C ALA A 164 17.22 0.26 10.01
N GLY A 165 16.56 -0.50 9.15
CA GLY A 165 15.29 -1.14 9.47
C GLY A 165 14.77 -1.97 8.30
N ARG A 166 13.82 -2.84 8.56
CA ARG A 166 13.29 -3.80 7.58
C ARG A 166 12.65 -3.13 6.36
N VAL A 167 11.95 -2.03 6.54
CA VAL A 167 11.26 -1.33 5.45
C VAL A 167 12.22 -0.49 4.65
N GLN A 168 12.96 0.41 5.29
CA GLN A 168 13.86 1.34 4.60
C GLN A 168 15.02 0.63 3.92
N SER A 169 15.60 -0.40 4.53
CA SER A 169 16.72 -1.14 3.93
C SER A 169 16.29 -1.89 2.67
N VAL A 170 15.10 -2.52 2.68
CA VAL A 170 14.53 -3.17 1.50
C VAL A 170 14.17 -2.16 0.43
N ALA A 171 13.57 -1.03 0.80
CA ALA A 171 13.22 0.03 -0.15
C ALA A 171 14.46 0.57 -0.88
N VAL A 172 15.54 0.86 -0.15
CA VAL A 172 16.83 1.29 -0.74
C VAL A 172 17.37 0.23 -1.67
N ARG A 173 17.37 -1.04 -1.27
CA ARG A 173 17.82 -2.14 -2.12
C ARG A 173 17.05 -2.21 -3.43
N LEU A 174 15.72 -2.17 -3.39
CA LEU A 174 14.89 -2.21 -4.59
C LEU A 174 15.19 -1.04 -5.55
N ILE A 175 15.41 0.15 -4.99
CA ILE A 175 15.79 1.34 -5.79
C ILE A 175 17.15 1.14 -6.44
N VAL A 176 18.16 0.67 -5.67
CA VAL A 176 19.51 0.43 -6.19
C VAL A 176 19.52 -0.66 -7.25
N ASP A 177 18.78 -1.76 -7.03
CA ASP A 177 18.70 -2.83 -8.02
C ASP A 177 18.05 -2.34 -9.32
N ARG A 178 16.98 -1.53 -9.22
CA ARG A 178 16.36 -0.88 -10.39
C ARG A 178 17.29 0.10 -11.10
N GLU A 179 18.07 0.89 -10.35
CA GLU A 179 19.01 1.83 -10.95
C GLU A 179 20.13 1.11 -11.72
N LYS A 180 20.63 -0.02 -11.18
CA LYS A 180 21.59 -0.87 -11.91
C LYS A 180 21.00 -1.44 -13.20
N GLU A 181 19.73 -1.82 -13.22
CA GLU A 181 19.05 -2.25 -14.44
C GLU A 181 18.95 -1.12 -15.46
N ILE A 182 18.68 0.12 -14.99
CA ILE A 182 18.62 1.31 -15.86
C ILE A 182 20.01 1.63 -16.43
N GLU A 183 21.04 1.61 -15.60
CA GLU A 183 22.43 1.84 -16.04
C GLU A 183 22.93 0.77 -17.03
N ALA A 184 22.53 -0.48 -16.84
CA ALA A 184 22.88 -1.58 -17.73
C ALA A 184 22.01 -1.64 -19.00
N PHE A 185 20.94 -0.87 -19.07
CA PHE A 185 20.02 -0.91 -20.20
C PHE A 185 20.64 -0.31 -21.45
N VAL A 186 20.73 -1.14 -22.49
CA VAL A 186 21.15 -0.71 -23.83
C VAL A 186 19.91 -0.48 -24.69
N PRO A 187 19.61 0.78 -25.04
CA PRO A 187 18.46 1.08 -25.91
C PRO A 187 18.59 0.38 -27.25
N THR A 188 17.54 -0.28 -27.69
CA THR A 188 17.45 -0.86 -29.04
C THR A 188 16.50 -0.04 -29.89
N GLU A 189 16.96 0.32 -31.08
CA GLU A 189 16.16 1.04 -32.06
C GLU A 189 15.22 0.08 -32.80
N SER A 190 14.01 0.50 -33.05
CA SER A 190 13.06 -0.22 -33.89
C SER A 190 12.17 0.76 -34.65
N TRP A 191 11.83 0.44 -35.87
CA TRP A 191 11.02 1.27 -36.74
C TRP A 191 9.71 0.58 -37.08
N LYS A 192 8.60 1.34 -37.03
CA LYS A 192 7.27 0.91 -37.48
C LYS A 192 6.94 1.60 -38.80
N MET A 193 6.41 0.83 -39.73
CA MET A 193 5.97 1.36 -41.00
C MET A 193 4.47 1.58 -41.01
N ARG A 194 4.06 2.79 -41.41
CA ARG A 194 2.66 3.16 -41.53
C ARG A 194 2.41 3.78 -42.88
N VAL A 195 1.26 3.49 -43.44
CA VAL A 195 0.78 4.14 -44.69
C VAL A 195 -0.51 4.88 -44.39
N LYS A 196 -0.60 6.09 -44.89
CA LYS A 196 -1.84 6.89 -44.86
C LYS A 196 -2.58 6.65 -46.16
N LEU A 197 -3.75 6.05 -46.07
CA LEU A 197 -4.64 5.77 -47.16
C LEU A 197 -5.66 6.91 -47.34
N GLU A 198 -6.50 6.83 -48.38
CA GLU A 198 -7.63 7.74 -48.59
C GLU A 198 -8.56 7.71 -47.37
N LYS A 199 -9.32 8.80 -47.17
CA LYS A 199 -10.23 8.98 -46.02
C LYS A 199 -9.55 8.93 -44.65
N ASN A 200 -8.25 9.26 -44.59
CA ASN A 200 -7.43 9.28 -43.36
C ASN A 200 -7.30 7.91 -42.66
N VAL A 201 -7.49 6.79 -43.32
CA VAL A 201 -7.21 5.48 -42.79
C VAL A 201 -5.70 5.31 -42.67
N ILE A 202 -5.23 4.91 -41.49
CA ILE A 202 -3.82 4.62 -41.26
C ILE A 202 -3.69 3.10 -41.09
N ALA A 203 -2.90 2.46 -41.96
CA ALA A 203 -2.57 1.08 -41.87
C ALA A 203 -1.12 0.89 -41.39
N GLU A 204 -0.87 -0.06 -40.48
CA GLU A 204 0.46 -0.40 -39.96
C GLU A 204 0.91 -1.71 -40.58
N LEU A 205 2.16 -1.78 -41.05
CA LEU A 205 2.75 -2.98 -41.62
C LEU A 205 2.83 -4.08 -40.56
N SER A 206 2.08 -5.13 -40.74
CA SER A 206 2.03 -6.29 -39.83
C SER A 206 2.99 -7.41 -40.24
N LYS A 207 3.01 -7.76 -41.54
CA LYS A 207 3.82 -8.86 -42.06
C LYS A 207 4.40 -8.56 -43.44
N VAL A 208 5.59 -9.05 -43.70
CA VAL A 208 6.21 -9.10 -45.03
C VAL A 208 6.53 -10.56 -45.33
N LYS A 209 5.95 -11.07 -46.43
CA LYS A 209 6.08 -12.51 -46.79
C LYS A 209 5.75 -13.45 -45.63
N GLY A 210 4.68 -13.16 -44.88
CA GLY A 210 4.19 -13.96 -43.74
C GLY A 210 4.95 -13.79 -42.43
N LYS A 211 6.02 -12.99 -42.35
CA LYS A 211 6.81 -12.76 -41.13
C LYS A 211 6.69 -11.32 -40.67
N ALA A 212 6.73 -11.11 -39.35
CA ALA A 212 6.79 -9.76 -38.77
C ALA A 212 8.05 -9.02 -39.27
N PRO A 213 7.93 -7.76 -39.70
CA PRO A 213 9.07 -7.00 -40.18
C PRO A 213 10.02 -6.69 -39.02
N SER A 214 11.32 -6.84 -39.26
CA SER A 214 12.36 -6.46 -38.31
C SER A 214 13.18 -5.34 -38.89
N ILE A 215 12.76 -4.10 -38.64
CA ILE A 215 13.43 -2.88 -39.10
C ILE A 215 14.08 -2.26 -37.88
N LYS A 216 15.41 -2.43 -37.76
CA LYS A 216 16.15 -2.09 -36.53
C LYS A 216 16.90 -0.78 -36.62
N THR A 217 17.18 -0.28 -37.83
CA THR A 217 17.95 0.93 -38.02
C THR A 217 17.25 1.90 -38.97
N GLN A 218 17.60 3.18 -38.90
CA GLN A 218 17.12 4.17 -39.86
C GLN A 218 17.45 3.75 -41.30
N LYS A 219 18.64 3.22 -41.55
CA LYS A 219 19.08 2.77 -42.88
C LYS A 219 18.21 1.62 -43.40
N ASP A 220 17.79 0.70 -42.53
CA ASP A 220 16.87 -0.37 -42.92
C ASP A 220 15.51 0.22 -43.30
N ALA A 221 15.03 1.21 -42.52
CA ALA A 221 13.78 1.92 -42.80
C ALA A 221 13.83 2.64 -44.14
N GLU A 222 14.89 3.39 -44.42
CA GLU A 222 15.11 4.07 -45.71
C GLU A 222 15.17 3.05 -46.87
N THR A 223 15.90 1.95 -46.68
CA THR A 223 16.02 0.90 -47.70
C THR A 223 14.67 0.24 -47.98
N PHE A 224 13.90 0.00 -46.91
CA PHE A 224 12.54 -0.54 -47.06
C PHE A 224 11.62 0.41 -47.84
N LEU A 225 11.63 1.72 -47.51
CA LEU A 225 10.81 2.72 -48.19
C LEU A 225 11.17 2.86 -49.66
N LYS A 226 12.45 2.77 -50.03
CA LYS A 226 12.93 2.83 -51.43
C LYS A 226 12.43 1.65 -52.29
N GLN A 227 11.98 0.53 -51.69
CA GLN A 227 11.42 -0.59 -52.43
C GLN A 227 10.05 -0.29 -53.07
N PHE A 228 9.35 0.76 -52.65
CA PHE A 228 8.01 1.12 -53.15
C PHE A 228 8.02 1.98 -54.41
N GLY A 229 9.13 2.03 -55.14
CA GLY A 229 9.22 2.61 -56.48
C GLY A 229 10.34 3.59 -56.67
N GLU A 230 10.74 3.77 -57.95
CA GLU A 230 11.65 4.81 -58.39
C GLU A 230 11.00 6.17 -58.16
N GLY A 231 11.46 6.87 -57.13
CA GLY A 231 10.97 8.22 -56.84
C GLY A 231 10.34 8.42 -55.47
N ALA A 232 10.41 7.45 -54.56
CA ALA A 232 10.10 7.69 -53.16
C ALA A 232 11.15 8.65 -52.58
N GLU A 233 10.74 9.83 -52.17
CA GLU A 233 11.59 10.77 -51.44
C GLU A 233 11.46 10.43 -49.94
N VAL A 234 12.60 10.15 -49.29
CA VAL A 234 12.66 9.99 -47.86
C VAL A 234 13.05 11.34 -47.28
N LYS A 235 12.14 11.93 -46.50
CA LYS A 235 12.33 13.21 -45.84
C LYS A 235 12.18 13.04 -44.33
N PRO A 236 12.90 13.82 -43.50
CA PRO A 236 12.57 13.92 -42.10
C PRO A 236 11.13 14.34 -41.92
N GLY A 237 10.37 13.65 -41.07
CA GLY A 237 8.97 13.97 -40.77
C GLY A 237 8.85 15.12 -39.77
N GLU A 238 7.60 15.50 -39.47
CA GLU A 238 7.28 16.55 -38.49
C GLU A 238 7.76 16.26 -37.08
N LYS A 239 7.96 14.99 -36.76
CA LYS A 239 8.50 14.53 -35.44
C LYS A 239 9.91 14.04 -35.62
N GLU A 240 10.72 14.35 -34.64
CA GLU A 240 12.08 13.80 -34.52
C GLU A 240 12.05 12.26 -34.67
N LYS A 241 12.95 11.70 -35.46
CA LYS A 241 13.02 10.26 -35.77
C LYS A 241 11.82 9.71 -36.59
N THR A 242 11.16 10.51 -37.36
CA THR A 242 10.14 10.07 -38.32
C THR A 242 10.66 10.28 -39.76
N LEU A 243 10.59 9.25 -40.58
CA LEU A 243 10.85 9.34 -42.01
C LEU A 243 9.54 9.32 -42.77
N VAL A 244 9.39 10.22 -43.73
CA VAL A 244 8.20 10.29 -44.61
C VAL A 244 8.65 10.06 -46.02
N ALA A 245 8.01 9.11 -46.71
CA ALA A 245 8.19 8.88 -48.13
C ALA A 245 6.92 9.28 -48.87
N SER A 246 7.05 10.16 -49.87
CA SER A 246 5.98 10.51 -50.80
C SER A 246 6.12 9.65 -52.05
N LEU A 247 5.10 8.85 -52.36
CA LEU A 247 5.13 7.95 -53.49
C LEU A 247 4.67 8.69 -54.73
N LYS A 248 5.41 8.59 -55.87
CA LYS A 248 5.08 9.26 -57.14
C LYS A 248 3.99 8.55 -57.96
N GLN A 249 3.63 7.34 -57.60
CA GLN A 249 2.58 6.57 -58.24
C GLN A 249 1.50 6.10 -57.25
N LYS A 250 0.29 5.85 -57.75
CA LYS A 250 -0.79 5.27 -56.99
C LYS A 250 -0.50 3.80 -56.69
N TYR A 251 -0.60 3.39 -55.45
CA TYR A 251 -0.62 1.99 -55.04
C TYR A 251 -2.02 1.63 -54.56
N TRP A 252 -2.46 0.44 -54.95
CA TRP A 252 -3.75 -0.11 -54.55
C TRP A 252 -3.57 -1.05 -53.37
N PHE A 253 -4.43 -0.95 -52.38
CA PHE A 253 -4.48 -1.82 -51.23
C PHE A 253 -5.82 -2.52 -51.24
N THR A 254 -5.82 -3.84 -51.04
CA THR A 254 -7.03 -4.65 -50.96
C THR A 254 -7.37 -4.90 -49.52
N LEU A 255 -8.63 -4.71 -49.13
CA LEU A 255 -9.14 -5.15 -47.84
C LEU A 255 -9.43 -6.64 -47.97
N GLU A 256 -8.62 -7.48 -47.29
CA GLU A 256 -8.75 -8.94 -47.38
C GLU A 256 -9.77 -9.47 -46.36
N ASP A 257 -9.80 -8.91 -45.18
CA ASP A 257 -10.65 -9.41 -44.11
C ASP A 257 -11.02 -8.30 -43.12
N VAL A 258 -12.18 -8.45 -42.45
CA VAL A 258 -12.66 -7.58 -41.37
C VAL A 258 -13.09 -8.49 -40.24
N ASP A 259 -12.25 -8.55 -39.20
CA ASP A 259 -12.56 -9.28 -37.98
C ASP A 259 -13.30 -8.37 -37.00
N THR A 260 -14.50 -8.78 -36.59
CA THR A 260 -15.35 -8.05 -35.67
C THR A 260 -15.57 -8.87 -34.41
N ASN A 261 -15.04 -8.39 -33.30
CA ASN A 261 -15.17 -9.06 -32.02
C ASN A 261 -15.98 -8.20 -31.04
N GLU A 262 -16.93 -8.83 -30.36
CA GLU A 262 -17.57 -8.20 -29.22
C GLU A 262 -16.61 -8.12 -28.05
N THR A 263 -16.46 -6.96 -27.46
CA THR A 263 -15.63 -6.73 -26.28
C THR A 263 -16.48 -6.26 -25.11
N PHE A 264 -16.30 -6.90 -23.97
CA PHE A 264 -16.98 -6.52 -22.73
C PHE A 264 -16.00 -5.77 -21.82
N ARG A 265 -16.46 -4.65 -21.27
CA ARG A 265 -15.75 -3.96 -20.19
C ARG A 265 -16.40 -4.32 -18.88
N MET A 266 -15.67 -5.02 -18.04
CA MET A 266 -16.10 -5.27 -16.67
C MET A 266 -15.78 -4.06 -15.79
N PRO A 267 -16.61 -3.76 -14.76
CA PRO A 267 -16.23 -2.81 -13.73
C PRO A 267 -14.90 -3.20 -13.08
N GLY A 268 -14.11 -2.21 -12.69
CA GLY A 268 -12.89 -2.46 -11.93
C GLY A 268 -13.21 -3.15 -10.59
N ALA A 269 -12.30 -3.98 -10.10
CA ALA A 269 -12.40 -4.54 -8.76
C ALA A 269 -12.40 -3.42 -7.70
N PRO A 270 -13.00 -3.64 -6.51
CA PRO A 270 -12.83 -2.75 -5.37
C PRO A 270 -11.35 -2.49 -5.07
N PHE A 271 -11.04 -1.34 -4.52
CA PHE A 271 -9.67 -0.99 -4.20
C PHE A 271 -9.10 -1.86 -3.08
N THR A 272 -7.88 -2.33 -3.27
CA THR A 272 -6.98 -2.69 -2.19
C THR A 272 -6.21 -1.44 -1.73
N THR A 273 -5.54 -1.49 -0.59
CA THR A 273 -4.70 -0.38 -0.10
C THR A 273 -3.73 0.11 -1.16
N SER A 274 -3.04 -0.80 -1.86
CA SER A 274 -2.05 -0.44 -2.88
C SER A 274 -2.67 0.17 -4.13
N THR A 275 -3.79 -0.36 -4.61
CA THR A 275 -4.47 0.19 -5.80
C THR A 275 -5.13 1.53 -5.50
N LEU A 276 -5.66 1.73 -4.28
CA LEU A 276 -6.16 3.03 -3.82
C LEU A 276 -5.04 4.09 -3.84
N GLN A 277 -3.86 3.76 -3.31
CA GLN A 277 -2.72 4.68 -3.31
C GLN A 277 -2.28 5.04 -4.74
N GLN A 278 -2.23 4.07 -5.64
CA GLN A 278 -1.88 4.30 -7.05
C GLN A 278 -2.88 5.19 -7.76
N GLU A 279 -4.18 4.92 -7.61
CA GLU A 279 -5.22 5.73 -8.26
C GLU A 279 -5.31 7.14 -7.67
N ALA A 280 -5.18 7.29 -6.35
CA ALA A 280 -5.14 8.59 -5.70
C ALA A 280 -3.92 9.42 -6.16
N SER A 281 -2.78 8.77 -6.36
CA SER A 281 -1.59 9.43 -6.92
C SER A 281 -1.82 9.87 -8.36
N ARG A 282 -2.35 9.00 -9.22
CA ARG A 282 -2.57 9.30 -10.66
C ARG A 282 -3.64 10.35 -10.88
N LYS A 283 -4.78 10.27 -10.17
CA LYS A 283 -5.96 11.10 -10.44
C LYS A 283 -6.01 12.38 -9.61
N LEU A 284 -5.49 12.33 -8.38
CA LEU A 284 -5.60 13.43 -7.42
C LEU A 284 -4.25 14.04 -7.03
N GLY A 285 -3.13 13.45 -7.48
CA GLY A 285 -1.79 13.90 -7.10
C GLY A 285 -1.48 13.71 -5.61
N TYR A 286 -2.17 12.78 -4.92
CA TYR A 286 -1.97 12.57 -3.50
C TYR A 286 -0.77 11.65 -3.24
N GLY A 287 0.10 12.05 -2.32
CA GLY A 287 1.11 11.16 -1.78
C GLY A 287 0.49 10.08 -0.87
N VAL A 288 1.22 8.99 -0.65
CA VAL A 288 0.77 7.83 0.15
C VAL A 288 0.25 8.24 1.52
N LYS A 289 0.98 9.08 2.26
CA LYS A 289 0.59 9.54 3.60
C LYS A 289 -0.78 10.27 3.58
N LYS A 290 -0.99 11.18 2.64
CA LYS A 290 -2.26 11.93 2.51
C LYS A 290 -3.40 10.98 2.18
N THR A 291 -3.20 10.06 1.23
CA THR A 291 -4.19 9.05 0.86
C THR A 291 -4.61 8.23 2.06
N MET A 292 -3.65 7.67 2.82
CA MET A 292 -3.94 6.86 3.98
C MET A 292 -4.62 7.64 5.12
N THR A 293 -4.23 8.90 5.33
CA THR A 293 -4.90 9.76 6.33
C THR A 293 -6.38 9.97 5.99
N ILE A 294 -6.69 10.27 4.72
CA ILE A 294 -8.07 10.48 4.28
C ILE A 294 -8.87 9.17 4.35
N ALA A 295 -8.28 8.07 3.89
CA ALA A 295 -8.92 6.77 3.92
C ALA A 295 -9.22 6.32 5.36
N GLN A 296 -8.31 6.54 6.31
CA GLN A 296 -8.55 6.28 7.73
C GLN A 296 -9.70 7.14 8.29
N MET A 297 -9.82 8.40 7.87
CA MET A 297 -10.95 9.25 8.25
C MET A 297 -12.28 8.71 7.69
N LEU A 298 -12.31 8.27 6.43
CA LEU A 298 -13.50 7.68 5.82
C LEU A 298 -13.92 6.39 6.52
N TYR A 299 -12.97 5.53 6.86
CA TYR A 299 -13.23 4.31 7.64
C TYR A 299 -13.80 4.64 9.03
N GLN A 300 -13.19 5.54 9.78
CA GLN A 300 -13.65 5.93 11.11
C GLN A 300 -15.06 6.55 11.13
N ASN A 301 -15.48 7.13 10.01
CA ASN A 301 -16.83 7.66 9.82
C ASN A 301 -17.79 6.65 9.19
N GLY A 302 -17.38 5.42 8.92
CA GLY A 302 -18.22 4.35 8.40
C GLY A 302 -18.53 4.42 6.90
N HIS A 303 -17.70 5.13 6.11
CA HIS A 303 -17.89 5.27 4.66
C HIS A 303 -17.21 4.17 3.83
N ILE A 304 -16.17 3.57 4.36
CA ILE A 304 -15.43 2.47 3.71
C ILE A 304 -15.09 1.39 4.74
N SER A 305 -14.76 0.18 4.25
CA SER A 305 -14.23 -0.90 5.09
C SER A 305 -12.79 -0.60 5.54
N TYR A 306 -12.31 -1.39 6.50
CA TYR A 306 -10.90 -1.36 6.94
C TYR A 306 -9.96 -1.71 5.77
N MET A 307 -8.80 -1.04 5.74
CA MET A 307 -7.86 -1.11 4.62
C MET A 307 -6.56 -1.78 5.01
#